data_6d8478b20dacb71b419465e2ddd16df7
#
_entry.id   6d8478b20dacb71b419465e2ddd16df7
#
_cell.length_a   1.000
_cell.length_b   1.000
_cell.length_c   1.000
_cell.angle_alpha   90.00
_cell.angle_beta   90.00
_cell.angle_gamma   90.00
#
_symmetry.space_group_name_H-M   'P 1'
#
loop_
_entity.id
_entity.type
_entity.pdbx_description
1 polymer ?
#
loop_
_entity_poly.entity_id
_entity_poly.type
_entity_poly.pdbx_seq_one_letter_code
_entity_poly.pdbx_strand_id
1 'polypeptide(L)'
;MKSIFDRSVFVSLFMFLLVSMSAVAGEVKYLPGDVNGDQEVNVSDVGDLVDLLLGNIDDSSMRERADVDGDGEVTITDVSDLIELIVSQSQLTIELNEESVELEVGQSLKLVVTITPMSDSDQDVIWSSTDETVAVVENGVVTAVSPGECEVIAQYLDVMAMCHIKVREVPIESLSLVKDYVVLEVGDHSELTVVLNPVVSGGVTLSWESTDETVATVANGEVTAVAPGVCDVIVRCQGKEATCEIAVLKTVSVNDVSFSMMPVRGGTFMMGAPLNQTGSNVNEKPQHPVSLSDYMIGVTEVTQELWHAVMGHTPGHFKGHPKRPVENVSWTDCEAFIKALNELTGLNFSLPTEAQWEYAAKGGDQSKGYLCAGSDSIKPVAWYYTNSSAVGEDHPDYGTHDVATKKPNELQIYDMSGNVNEWCSDWYSAYTEDAQTNPTGPAIGNYKVFRGGSWNDKAKSCRVCFRYPQAVTFKNDQQGLRLALYSINK
;
A
#
# COMPACT_ATOMS: atom_id res chain seq x y z
N MET A 1 -22.55 -42.42 -4.05
CA MET A 1 -23.89 -43.02 -3.82
C MET A 1 -24.79 -41.96 -3.27
N LYS A 2 -25.80 -41.58 -4.06
CA LYS A 2 -27.13 -41.02 -3.71
C LYS A 2 -27.08 -39.69 -2.93
N SER A 3 -27.79 -38.63 -3.30
CA SER A 3 -28.79 -38.41 -4.38
C SER A 3 -29.06 -36.92 -4.47
N ILE A 4 -29.00 -36.47 -5.66
CA ILE A 4 -29.59 -35.30 -6.28
C ILE A 4 -31.07 -35.20 -5.88
N PHE A 5 -31.53 -34.04 -5.38
CA PHE A 5 -32.87 -33.56 -5.60
C PHE A 5 -32.83 -32.08 -5.98
N ASP A 6 -32.94 -31.89 -7.24
CA ASP A 6 -33.17 -30.70 -7.99
C ASP A 6 -34.59 -30.17 -7.67
N ARG A 7 -34.69 -28.91 -7.22
CA ARG A 7 -35.95 -28.19 -7.01
C ARG A 7 -36.04 -26.94 -7.89
N SER A 8 -35.68 -27.08 -9.15
CA SER A 8 -35.81 -26.02 -10.15
C SER A 8 -36.63 -26.43 -11.34
N VAL A 9 -37.80 -27.02 -11.13
CA VAL A 9 -38.78 -27.28 -12.21
C VAL A 9 -40.16 -27.16 -11.61
N PHE A 10 -40.64 -25.98 -11.30
CA PHE A 10 -42.08 -25.74 -11.07
C PHE A 10 -42.49 -24.25 -11.15
N VAL A 11 -41.84 -23.44 -11.93
CA VAL A 11 -42.39 -22.12 -12.32
C VAL A 11 -42.00 -21.86 -13.78
N SER A 12 -42.54 -22.62 -14.72
CA SER A 12 -42.41 -22.26 -16.12
C SER A 12 -43.36 -23.14 -16.95
N LEU A 13 -44.64 -23.13 -16.60
CA LEU A 13 -45.61 -23.80 -17.44
C LEU A 13 -46.99 -23.10 -17.35
N PHE A 14 -46.99 -21.79 -17.57
CA PHE A 14 -48.24 -21.05 -17.79
C PHE A 14 -48.01 -19.85 -18.72
N MET A 15 -47.34 -20.08 -19.83
CA MET A 15 -47.37 -19.15 -20.94
C MET A 15 -47.00 -19.84 -22.23
N PHE A 16 -47.87 -19.73 -23.20
CA PHE A 16 -47.85 -20.31 -24.57
C PHE A 16 -48.70 -21.56 -24.75
N LEU A 17 -50.02 -21.38 -24.70
CA LEU A 17 -50.91 -22.16 -25.53
C LEU A 17 -51.42 -21.28 -26.68
N LEU A 18 -50.50 -20.90 -27.58
CA LEU A 18 -50.90 -20.55 -28.93
C LEU A 18 -51.25 -21.85 -29.66
N VAL A 19 -52.51 -22.19 -29.62
CA VAL A 19 -53.05 -23.32 -30.35
C VAL A 19 -53.02 -23.00 -31.87
N SER A 20 -52.15 -23.71 -32.58
CA SER A 20 -52.26 -23.83 -34.03
C SER A 20 -53.60 -24.46 -34.37
N MET A 21 -54.52 -23.69 -34.89
CA MET A 21 -55.79 -24.19 -35.38
C MET A 21 -55.58 -25.00 -36.68
N SER A 22 -55.63 -26.33 -36.57
CA SER A 22 -56.03 -27.18 -37.67
C SER A 22 -57.55 -27.13 -37.71
N ALA A 23 -58.11 -26.79 -38.85
CA ALA A 23 -59.55 -26.71 -39.09
C ALA A 23 -60.18 -28.12 -38.89
N VAL A 24 -60.96 -28.24 -37.81
CA VAL A 24 -62.03 -29.21 -37.69
C VAL A 24 -63.30 -28.42 -37.40
N ALA A 25 -64.28 -28.55 -38.25
CA ALA A 25 -65.58 -27.89 -38.10
C ALA A 25 -66.26 -28.39 -36.82
N GLY A 26 -66.58 -27.47 -35.89
CA GLY A 26 -67.37 -27.75 -34.70
C GLY A 26 -66.94 -26.90 -33.49
N GLU A 27 -67.79 -26.01 -33.10
CA GLU A 27 -67.81 -25.10 -31.94
C GLU A 27 -66.93 -23.83 -32.05
N VAL A 28 -67.55 -22.71 -32.31
CA VAL A 28 -67.00 -21.39 -32.06
C VAL A 28 -66.83 -21.27 -30.55
N LYS A 29 -65.61 -21.38 -30.08
CA LYS A 29 -65.28 -21.20 -28.65
C LYS A 29 -65.27 -19.71 -28.36
N TYR A 30 -66.35 -19.19 -27.79
CA TYR A 30 -66.47 -17.80 -27.36
C TYR A 30 -65.49 -17.51 -26.19
N LEU A 31 -64.96 -16.32 -26.14
CA LEU A 31 -64.21 -15.81 -24.98
C LEU A 31 -65.25 -15.51 -23.89
N PRO A 32 -65.22 -16.19 -22.72
CA PRO A 32 -66.15 -15.89 -21.64
C PRO A 32 -66.05 -14.43 -21.21
N GLY A 33 -67.15 -13.72 -21.12
CA GLY A 33 -67.19 -12.30 -20.79
C GLY A 33 -67.13 -11.34 -21.97
N ASP A 34 -66.79 -11.79 -23.19
CA ASP A 34 -66.88 -10.99 -24.43
C ASP A 34 -68.33 -11.04 -24.96
N VAL A 35 -69.18 -10.22 -24.30
CA VAL A 35 -70.65 -10.28 -24.53
C VAL A 35 -71.00 -9.76 -25.91
N ASN A 36 -70.34 -8.70 -26.38
CA ASN A 36 -70.61 -8.08 -27.67
C ASN A 36 -69.92 -8.80 -28.86
N GLY A 37 -68.94 -9.67 -28.62
CA GLY A 37 -68.22 -10.47 -29.61
C GLY A 37 -67.17 -9.69 -30.38
N ASP A 38 -66.61 -8.64 -29.81
CA ASP A 38 -65.56 -7.82 -30.42
C ASP A 38 -64.13 -8.36 -30.13
N GLN A 39 -64.02 -9.47 -29.40
CA GLN A 39 -62.81 -10.16 -28.95
C GLN A 39 -62.05 -9.47 -27.81
N GLU A 40 -62.64 -8.48 -27.16
CA GLU A 40 -62.18 -7.82 -25.97
C GLU A 40 -63.15 -8.03 -24.82
N VAL A 41 -62.68 -8.17 -23.57
CA VAL A 41 -63.52 -8.19 -22.39
C VAL A 41 -63.28 -6.89 -21.62
N ASN A 42 -64.25 -5.98 -21.71
CA ASN A 42 -64.10 -4.64 -21.13
C ASN A 42 -65.43 -4.07 -20.61
N VAL A 43 -65.43 -2.80 -20.19
CA VAL A 43 -66.64 -2.12 -19.62
C VAL A 43 -67.79 -2.05 -20.57
N SER A 44 -67.56 -2.10 -21.90
CA SER A 44 -68.65 -2.17 -22.92
C SER A 44 -69.49 -3.41 -22.74
N ASP A 45 -68.83 -4.58 -22.48
CA ASP A 45 -69.48 -5.85 -22.27
C ASP A 45 -70.43 -5.86 -21.07
N VAL A 46 -70.03 -5.10 -20.01
CA VAL A 46 -70.91 -4.92 -18.82
C VAL A 46 -72.19 -4.18 -19.22
N GLY A 47 -72.06 -3.13 -20.09
CA GLY A 47 -73.21 -2.40 -20.63
C GLY A 47 -74.12 -3.31 -21.45
N ASP A 48 -73.57 -4.09 -22.36
CA ASP A 48 -74.28 -5.01 -23.23
C ASP A 48 -74.96 -6.16 -22.44
N LEU A 49 -74.31 -6.70 -21.41
CA LEU A 49 -74.87 -7.67 -20.50
C LEU A 49 -76.07 -7.12 -19.71
N VAL A 50 -75.95 -5.89 -19.21
CA VAL A 50 -77.07 -5.20 -18.51
C VAL A 50 -78.20 -4.96 -19.47
N ASP A 51 -77.99 -4.53 -20.70
CA ASP A 51 -79.03 -4.33 -21.72
C ASP A 51 -79.72 -5.64 -22.13
N LEU A 52 -78.98 -6.75 -22.18
CA LEU A 52 -79.53 -8.08 -22.39
C LEU A 52 -80.43 -8.52 -21.19
N LEU A 53 -80.05 -8.30 -19.98
CA LEU A 53 -80.85 -8.58 -18.78
C LEU A 53 -82.12 -7.73 -18.69
N LEU A 54 -82.03 -6.46 -19.11
CA LEU A 54 -83.18 -5.53 -19.14
C LEU A 54 -84.13 -5.86 -20.30
N GLY A 55 -83.77 -6.74 -21.21
CA GLY A 55 -84.57 -7.07 -22.41
C GLY A 55 -84.50 -6.01 -23.49
N ASN A 56 -83.52 -5.13 -23.46
CA ASN A 56 -83.30 -4.14 -24.51
C ASN A 56 -82.64 -4.75 -25.75
N ILE A 57 -81.98 -5.86 -25.57
CA ILE A 57 -81.34 -6.67 -26.63
C ILE A 57 -81.87 -8.10 -26.51
N ASP A 58 -82.27 -8.71 -27.64
CA ASP A 58 -82.70 -10.08 -27.72
C ASP A 58 -81.86 -10.83 -28.76
N ASP A 59 -80.63 -11.19 -28.36
CA ASP A 59 -79.66 -11.93 -29.17
C ASP A 59 -79.25 -13.23 -28.46
N SER A 60 -79.58 -14.33 -29.05
CA SER A 60 -79.30 -15.68 -28.50
C SER A 60 -77.80 -16.00 -28.45
N SER A 61 -77.00 -15.37 -29.33
CA SER A 61 -75.53 -15.58 -29.35
C SER A 61 -74.84 -14.74 -28.24
N MET A 62 -75.44 -13.62 -27.86
CA MET A 62 -74.97 -12.84 -26.72
C MET A 62 -75.27 -13.55 -25.40
N ARG A 63 -76.42 -14.24 -25.29
CA ARG A 63 -76.77 -14.99 -24.04
C ARG A 63 -75.75 -16.05 -23.69
N GLU A 64 -75.23 -16.78 -24.70
CA GLU A 64 -74.22 -17.81 -24.47
C GLU A 64 -72.87 -17.25 -24.04
N ARG A 65 -72.52 -16.01 -24.47
CA ARG A 65 -71.31 -15.29 -24.08
C ARG A 65 -71.47 -14.54 -22.76
N ALA A 66 -72.70 -14.22 -22.39
CA ALA A 66 -73.11 -13.48 -21.19
C ALA A 66 -73.21 -14.35 -19.93
N ASP A 67 -73.21 -15.66 -20.06
CA ASP A 67 -73.13 -16.63 -18.98
C ASP A 67 -71.66 -16.75 -18.58
N VAL A 68 -71.23 -15.87 -17.70
CA VAL A 68 -69.82 -15.71 -17.33
C VAL A 68 -69.36 -16.76 -16.33
N ASP A 69 -70.28 -17.16 -15.40
CA ASP A 69 -70.01 -18.21 -14.42
C ASP A 69 -70.26 -19.64 -14.93
N GLY A 70 -70.89 -19.78 -16.08
CA GLY A 70 -71.13 -21.04 -16.78
C GLY A 70 -72.26 -21.87 -16.15
N ASP A 71 -73.16 -21.29 -15.41
CA ASP A 71 -74.27 -21.99 -14.74
C ASP A 71 -75.45 -22.24 -15.66
N GLY A 72 -75.46 -21.67 -16.84
CA GLY A 72 -76.51 -21.82 -17.91
C GLY A 72 -77.60 -20.81 -17.81
N GLU A 73 -77.60 -19.89 -16.85
CA GLU A 73 -78.57 -18.77 -16.72
C GLU A 73 -77.83 -17.43 -16.75
N VAL A 74 -78.36 -16.45 -17.49
CA VAL A 74 -77.80 -15.09 -17.50
C VAL A 74 -78.52 -14.23 -16.47
N THR A 75 -77.79 -13.89 -15.39
CA THR A 75 -78.35 -13.21 -14.21
C THR A 75 -77.48 -12.00 -13.76
N ILE A 76 -77.86 -11.38 -12.66
CA ILE A 76 -77.06 -10.28 -12.07
C ILE A 76 -75.71 -10.78 -11.52
N THR A 77 -75.59 -12.13 -11.30
CA THR A 77 -74.34 -12.72 -10.86
C THR A 77 -73.27 -12.58 -11.93
N ASP A 78 -73.65 -12.87 -13.21
CA ASP A 78 -72.73 -12.71 -14.35
C ASP A 78 -72.20 -11.26 -14.51
N VAL A 79 -73.05 -10.28 -14.18
CA VAL A 79 -72.56 -8.88 -14.20
C VAL A 79 -71.47 -8.69 -13.12
N SER A 80 -71.67 -9.29 -11.94
CA SER A 80 -70.68 -9.19 -10.89
C SER A 80 -69.39 -9.91 -11.25
N ASP A 81 -69.49 -11.13 -11.83
CA ASP A 81 -68.35 -11.92 -12.24
C ASP A 81 -67.58 -11.29 -13.42
N LEU A 82 -68.32 -10.66 -14.36
CA LEU A 82 -67.71 -9.90 -15.45
C LEU A 82 -66.96 -8.66 -14.93
N ILE A 83 -67.53 -7.95 -13.97
CA ILE A 83 -66.83 -6.82 -13.32
C ILE A 83 -65.59 -7.30 -12.60
N GLU A 84 -65.69 -8.41 -11.85
CA GLU A 84 -64.53 -8.99 -11.15
C GLU A 84 -63.42 -9.45 -12.12
N LEU A 85 -63.82 -10.06 -13.25
CA LEU A 85 -62.91 -10.43 -14.33
C LEU A 85 -62.20 -9.21 -14.94
N ILE A 86 -62.93 -8.13 -15.26
CA ILE A 86 -62.35 -6.91 -15.80
C ILE A 86 -61.44 -6.24 -14.80
N VAL A 87 -61.83 -6.18 -13.52
CA VAL A 87 -61.03 -5.58 -12.44
C VAL A 87 -59.75 -6.38 -12.20
N SER A 88 -59.85 -7.74 -12.23
CA SER A 88 -58.67 -8.59 -12.08
C SER A 88 -57.67 -8.50 -13.22
N GLN A 89 -58.19 -8.26 -14.45
CA GLN A 89 -57.33 -8.03 -15.62
C GLN A 89 -56.68 -6.64 -15.64
N SER A 90 -57.20 -5.68 -14.91
CA SER A 90 -56.73 -4.30 -14.87
C SER A 90 -55.91 -3.96 -13.63
N GLN A 91 -55.61 -4.95 -12.77
CA GLN A 91 -54.72 -4.68 -11.61
C GLN A 91 -53.32 -4.34 -12.10
N LEU A 92 -52.89 -3.12 -11.75
CA LEU A 92 -51.54 -2.68 -12.01
C LEU A 92 -50.56 -3.48 -11.16
N THR A 93 -49.57 -4.10 -11.79
CA THR A 93 -48.46 -4.79 -11.13
C THR A 93 -47.13 -4.33 -11.65
N ILE A 94 -46.12 -4.37 -10.81
CA ILE A 94 -44.75 -4.07 -11.13
C ILE A 94 -43.87 -5.23 -10.69
N GLU A 95 -42.94 -5.67 -11.54
CA GLU A 95 -42.00 -6.74 -11.25
C GLU A 95 -40.59 -6.32 -11.67
N LEU A 96 -39.60 -6.81 -10.92
CA LEU A 96 -38.19 -6.67 -11.27
C LEU A 96 -37.67 -7.98 -11.88
N ASN A 97 -36.69 -7.87 -12.77
CA ASN A 97 -36.03 -9.04 -13.37
C ASN A 97 -35.21 -9.86 -12.34
N GLU A 98 -34.90 -9.28 -11.16
CA GLU A 98 -34.18 -9.93 -10.08
C GLU A 98 -34.84 -9.60 -8.73
N GLU A 99 -35.04 -10.61 -7.88
CA GLU A 99 -35.56 -10.46 -6.52
C GLU A 99 -34.44 -10.29 -5.50
N SER A 100 -33.24 -10.84 -5.80
CA SER A 100 -32.07 -10.77 -4.93
C SER A 100 -30.79 -10.82 -5.77
N VAL A 101 -29.84 -9.96 -5.43
CA VAL A 101 -28.54 -9.85 -6.13
C VAL A 101 -27.41 -9.75 -5.14
N GLU A 102 -26.32 -10.45 -5.41
CA GLU A 102 -25.07 -10.34 -4.68
C GLU A 102 -24.02 -9.63 -5.55
N LEU A 103 -23.45 -8.53 -5.04
CA LEU A 103 -22.46 -7.70 -5.73
C LEU A 103 -21.21 -7.56 -4.88
N GLU A 104 -20.07 -7.41 -5.50
CA GLU A 104 -18.86 -6.92 -4.85
C GLU A 104 -18.83 -5.39 -4.88
N VAL A 105 -18.17 -4.77 -3.90
CA VAL A 105 -17.99 -3.31 -3.86
C VAL A 105 -17.43 -2.79 -5.18
N GLY A 106 -18.09 -1.75 -5.72
CA GLY A 106 -17.76 -1.12 -7.01
C GLY A 106 -18.40 -1.80 -8.22
N GLN A 107 -19.05 -2.94 -8.08
CA GLN A 107 -19.83 -3.54 -9.16
C GLN A 107 -21.16 -2.82 -9.37
N SER A 108 -21.66 -2.84 -10.62
CA SER A 108 -22.95 -2.28 -10.98
C SER A 108 -23.77 -3.28 -11.75
N LEU A 109 -25.10 -3.26 -11.53
CA LEU A 109 -26.10 -4.10 -12.22
C LEU A 109 -27.29 -3.25 -12.65
N LYS A 110 -27.85 -3.54 -13.81
CA LYS A 110 -29.09 -2.96 -14.30
C LYS A 110 -30.29 -3.82 -13.87
N LEU A 111 -31.16 -3.28 -13.03
CA LEU A 111 -32.49 -3.81 -12.79
C LEU A 111 -33.45 -3.34 -13.88
N VAL A 112 -34.28 -4.25 -14.34
CA VAL A 112 -35.29 -3.99 -15.37
C VAL A 112 -36.67 -4.17 -14.75
N VAL A 113 -37.53 -3.16 -14.96
CA VAL A 113 -38.92 -3.17 -14.51
C VAL A 113 -39.82 -3.72 -15.60
N THR A 114 -40.81 -4.53 -15.22
CA THR A 114 -41.95 -4.93 -16.05
C THR A 114 -43.23 -4.45 -15.39
N ILE A 115 -44.02 -3.65 -16.12
CA ILE A 115 -45.31 -3.13 -15.64
C ILE A 115 -46.43 -3.81 -16.43
N THR A 116 -47.46 -4.30 -15.75
CA THR A 116 -48.61 -4.97 -16.37
C THR A 116 -49.89 -4.35 -15.84
N PRO A 117 -50.86 -3.91 -16.69
CA PRO A 117 -50.81 -3.87 -18.15
C PRO A 117 -49.74 -2.88 -18.64
N MET A 118 -49.19 -3.16 -19.83
CA MET A 118 -48.06 -2.42 -20.40
C MET A 118 -48.35 -0.91 -20.49
N SER A 119 -47.51 -0.12 -19.88
CA SER A 119 -47.55 1.34 -19.91
C SER A 119 -46.43 1.86 -20.82
N ASP A 120 -46.72 2.85 -21.67
CA ASP A 120 -45.75 3.44 -22.62
C ASP A 120 -44.67 4.31 -21.93
N SER A 121 -44.67 4.41 -20.58
CA SER A 121 -43.78 5.29 -19.85
C SER A 121 -42.88 4.58 -18.83
N ASP A 122 -41.75 4.07 -19.29
CA ASP A 122 -40.59 3.74 -18.40
C ASP A 122 -40.04 4.96 -17.64
N GLN A 123 -40.58 6.18 -17.94
CA GLN A 123 -40.07 7.46 -17.39
C GLN A 123 -40.60 7.79 -16.00
N ASP A 124 -41.64 7.11 -15.53
CA ASP A 124 -42.31 7.43 -14.26
C ASP A 124 -41.97 6.53 -13.11
N VAL A 125 -41.00 5.59 -13.28
CA VAL A 125 -40.56 4.70 -12.20
C VAL A 125 -39.60 5.47 -11.29
N ILE A 126 -39.96 5.55 -10.01
CA ILE A 126 -39.15 6.15 -8.97
C ILE A 126 -38.28 5.04 -8.33
N TRP A 127 -36.98 5.24 -8.37
CA TRP A 127 -36.00 4.34 -7.78
C TRP A 127 -35.47 4.89 -6.46
N SER A 128 -35.33 4.03 -5.44
CA SER A 128 -34.71 4.36 -4.15
C SER A 128 -33.97 3.18 -3.57
N SER A 129 -32.99 3.47 -2.72
CA SER A 129 -32.31 2.50 -1.87
C SER A 129 -32.69 2.75 -0.40
N THR A 130 -32.87 1.69 0.37
CA THR A 130 -33.11 1.80 1.82
C THR A 130 -31.85 2.18 2.60
N ASP A 131 -30.65 1.96 1.98
CA ASP A 131 -29.38 2.38 2.54
C ASP A 131 -28.37 2.71 1.41
N GLU A 132 -28.26 4.01 1.09
CA GLU A 132 -27.34 4.52 0.07
C GLU A 132 -25.86 4.36 0.45
N THR A 133 -25.54 4.07 1.70
CA THR A 133 -24.17 3.75 2.11
C THR A 133 -23.77 2.34 1.69
N VAL A 134 -24.74 1.45 1.46
CA VAL A 134 -24.54 0.08 0.98
C VAL A 134 -24.62 0.00 -0.53
N ALA A 135 -25.70 0.51 -1.13
CA ALA A 135 -25.86 0.58 -2.58
C ALA A 135 -26.70 1.79 -2.99
N VAL A 136 -26.29 2.44 -4.06
CA VAL A 136 -27.04 3.54 -4.70
C VAL A 136 -27.74 3.02 -5.95
N VAL A 137 -28.88 3.64 -6.31
CA VAL A 137 -29.59 3.32 -7.56
C VAL A 137 -29.89 4.57 -8.35
N GLU A 138 -29.58 4.56 -9.63
CA GLU A 138 -29.92 5.64 -10.57
C GLU A 138 -30.46 5.03 -11.87
N ASN A 139 -31.72 5.39 -12.22
CA ASN A 139 -32.40 4.89 -13.42
C ASN A 139 -32.35 3.37 -13.54
N GLY A 140 -32.49 2.65 -12.40
CA GLY A 140 -32.45 1.19 -12.33
C GLY A 140 -31.04 0.59 -12.38
N VAL A 141 -29.98 1.41 -12.47
CA VAL A 141 -28.60 0.93 -12.32
C VAL A 141 -28.22 0.98 -10.84
N VAL A 142 -28.07 -0.18 -10.25
CA VAL A 142 -27.60 -0.36 -8.86
C VAL A 142 -26.09 -0.38 -8.87
N THR A 143 -25.46 0.40 -7.99
CA THR A 143 -24.00 0.41 -7.79
C THR A 143 -23.68 0.12 -6.33
N ALA A 144 -22.92 -0.94 -6.10
CA ALA A 144 -22.46 -1.36 -4.78
C ALA A 144 -21.41 -0.39 -4.22
N VAL A 145 -21.63 0.17 -3.01
CA VAL A 145 -20.80 1.21 -2.38
C VAL A 145 -19.94 0.62 -1.25
N SER A 146 -20.56 -0.06 -0.28
CA SER A 146 -19.87 -0.69 0.85
C SER A 146 -20.53 -2.00 1.26
N PRO A 147 -19.81 -2.90 1.96
CA PRO A 147 -20.37 -4.17 2.41
C PRO A 147 -21.59 -3.99 3.32
N GLY A 148 -22.63 -4.77 3.08
CA GLY A 148 -23.88 -4.71 3.83
C GLY A 148 -25.04 -5.28 3.02
N GLU A 149 -26.25 -5.09 3.52
CA GLU A 149 -27.49 -5.52 2.86
C GLU A 149 -28.48 -4.36 2.86
N CYS A 150 -29.14 -4.13 1.71
CA CYS A 150 -30.20 -3.13 1.57
C CYS A 150 -31.25 -3.61 0.56
N GLU A 151 -32.38 -2.89 0.49
CA GLU A 151 -33.40 -3.10 -0.52
C GLU A 151 -33.33 -1.95 -1.55
N VAL A 152 -33.38 -2.31 -2.82
CA VAL A 152 -33.63 -1.36 -3.92
C VAL A 152 -35.09 -1.46 -4.32
N ILE A 153 -35.78 -0.34 -4.33
CA ILE A 153 -37.22 -0.23 -4.56
C ILE A 153 -37.46 0.48 -5.89
N ALA A 154 -38.26 -0.13 -6.74
CA ALA A 154 -38.86 0.48 -7.90
C ALA A 154 -40.34 0.75 -7.60
N GLN A 155 -40.74 2.00 -7.64
CA GLN A 155 -42.14 2.42 -7.41
C GLN A 155 -42.72 3.05 -8.68
N TYR A 156 -43.91 2.57 -9.03
CA TYR A 156 -44.72 3.16 -10.10
C TYR A 156 -46.14 3.36 -9.58
N LEU A 157 -46.57 4.64 -9.50
CA LEU A 157 -47.82 5.03 -8.86
C LEU A 157 -47.91 4.49 -7.42
N ASP A 158 -48.89 3.63 -7.14
CA ASP A 158 -49.17 3.03 -5.82
C ASP A 158 -48.64 1.58 -5.68
N VAL A 159 -47.98 1.04 -6.69
CA VAL A 159 -47.36 -0.28 -6.67
C VAL A 159 -45.84 -0.19 -6.58
N MET A 160 -45.22 -1.20 -5.92
CA MET A 160 -43.77 -1.26 -5.76
C MET A 160 -43.24 -2.70 -5.92
N ALA A 161 -42.02 -2.79 -6.42
CA ALA A 161 -41.23 -4.03 -6.41
C ALA A 161 -39.89 -3.76 -5.73
N MET A 162 -39.35 -4.78 -5.10
CA MET A 162 -38.09 -4.69 -4.30
C MET A 162 -37.10 -5.76 -4.78
N CYS A 163 -35.83 -5.39 -4.76
CA CYS A 163 -34.73 -6.31 -4.98
C CYS A 163 -33.79 -6.23 -3.78
N HIS A 164 -33.55 -7.37 -3.14
CA HIS A 164 -32.59 -7.48 -2.05
C HIS A 164 -31.18 -7.44 -2.58
N ILE A 165 -30.39 -6.45 -2.13
CA ILE A 165 -29.00 -6.26 -2.56
C ILE A 165 -28.10 -6.63 -1.39
N LYS A 166 -27.20 -7.59 -1.63
CA LYS A 166 -26.14 -7.99 -0.72
C LYS A 166 -24.79 -7.59 -1.30
N VAL A 167 -24.10 -6.68 -0.66
CA VAL A 167 -22.76 -6.25 -1.06
C VAL A 167 -21.72 -6.96 -0.23
N ARG A 168 -20.78 -7.66 -0.88
CA ARG A 168 -19.66 -8.35 -0.24
C ARG A 168 -18.39 -7.53 -0.31
N GLU A 169 -17.54 -7.71 0.70
CA GLU A 169 -16.15 -7.27 0.63
C GLU A 169 -15.42 -8.02 -0.49
N VAL A 170 -14.56 -7.29 -1.21
CA VAL A 170 -13.56 -7.91 -2.09
C VAL A 170 -12.44 -8.45 -1.21
N PRO A 171 -12.18 -9.77 -1.20
CA PRO A 171 -11.11 -10.33 -0.38
C PRO A 171 -9.74 -9.88 -0.88
N ILE A 172 -8.93 -9.31 0.02
CA ILE A 172 -7.57 -8.88 -0.29
C ILE A 172 -6.59 -10.06 -0.17
N GLU A 173 -5.98 -10.42 -1.28
CA GLU A 173 -4.98 -11.50 -1.36
C GLU A 173 -3.63 -11.07 -0.82
N SER A 174 -3.19 -9.85 -1.16
CA SER A 174 -1.95 -9.26 -0.63
C SER A 174 -2.05 -7.74 -0.46
N LEU A 175 -1.28 -7.25 0.51
CA LEU A 175 -1.09 -5.84 0.82
C LEU A 175 0.41 -5.55 0.86
N SER A 176 0.85 -4.46 0.25
CA SER A 176 2.23 -3.98 0.29
C SER A 176 2.29 -2.46 0.27
N LEU A 177 3.44 -1.91 0.65
CA LEU A 177 3.76 -0.50 0.54
C LEU A 177 4.72 -0.27 -0.63
N VAL A 178 4.63 0.90 -1.28
CA VAL A 178 5.57 1.30 -2.34
C VAL A 178 6.96 1.56 -1.78
N LYS A 179 7.03 2.01 -0.51
CA LYS A 179 8.26 2.26 0.23
C LYS A 179 8.28 1.35 1.46
N ASP A 180 9.40 0.69 1.69
CA ASP A 180 9.69 -0.15 2.87
C ASP A 180 10.62 0.55 3.87
N TYR A 181 11.30 1.62 3.44
CA TYR A 181 12.20 2.44 4.23
C TYR A 181 12.09 3.92 3.87
N VAL A 182 11.99 4.80 4.87
CA VAL A 182 11.90 6.27 4.69
C VAL A 182 12.79 6.97 5.70
N VAL A 183 13.58 7.95 5.24
CA VAL A 183 14.40 8.83 6.08
C VAL A 183 13.79 10.23 6.07
N LEU A 184 13.63 10.82 7.27
CA LEU A 184 13.02 12.12 7.49
C LEU A 184 13.87 12.96 8.44
N GLU A 185 13.79 14.28 8.32
CA GLU A 185 14.20 15.21 9.38
C GLU A 185 13.02 15.48 10.33
N VAL A 186 13.30 15.92 11.53
CA VAL A 186 12.24 16.26 12.50
C VAL A 186 11.34 17.35 11.94
N GLY A 187 10.03 17.08 11.92
CA GLY A 187 9.00 17.94 11.34
C GLY A 187 8.67 17.66 9.90
N ASP A 188 9.41 16.78 9.21
CA ASP A 188 9.07 16.36 7.86
C ASP A 188 7.85 15.43 7.82
N HIS A 189 7.23 15.37 6.63
CA HIS A 189 6.11 14.49 6.32
C HIS A 189 6.43 13.57 5.15
N SER A 190 5.85 12.37 5.15
CA SER A 190 5.92 11.43 4.01
C SER A 190 4.62 10.67 3.87
N GLU A 191 4.12 10.59 2.65
CA GLU A 191 2.98 9.74 2.32
C GLU A 191 3.45 8.31 2.01
N LEU A 192 2.77 7.32 2.61
CA LEU A 192 2.95 5.89 2.35
C LEU A 192 1.80 5.39 1.48
N THR A 193 2.12 5.03 0.25
CA THR A 193 1.16 4.52 -0.73
C THR A 193 0.98 3.01 -0.56
N VAL A 194 -0.27 2.58 -0.32
CA VAL A 194 -0.66 1.17 -0.22
C VAL A 194 -0.94 0.59 -1.61
N VAL A 195 -0.49 -0.63 -1.83
CA VAL A 195 -0.83 -1.44 -3.01
C VAL A 195 -1.58 -2.67 -2.55
N LEU A 196 -2.83 -2.80 -3.02
CA LEU A 196 -3.70 -3.94 -2.75
C LEU A 196 -3.80 -4.85 -3.99
N ASN A 197 -3.88 -6.16 -3.77
CA ASN A 197 -4.21 -7.13 -4.80
C ASN A 197 -5.40 -7.99 -4.33
N PRO A 198 -6.55 -8.01 -5.06
CA PRO A 198 -6.84 -7.20 -6.24
C PRO A 198 -6.90 -5.69 -5.94
N VAL A 199 -6.73 -4.87 -6.98
CA VAL A 199 -6.91 -3.41 -6.86
C VAL A 199 -8.39 -3.14 -6.63
N VAL A 200 -8.70 -2.45 -5.52
CA VAL A 200 -10.08 -2.07 -5.17
C VAL A 200 -10.20 -0.55 -5.14
N SER A 201 -11.32 -0.02 -5.65
CA SER A 201 -11.59 1.42 -5.72
C SER A 201 -12.31 1.97 -4.48
N GLY A 202 -12.61 1.11 -3.49
CA GLY A 202 -13.31 1.48 -2.25
C GLY A 202 -13.71 0.26 -1.42
N GLY A 203 -14.40 0.49 -0.30
CA GLY A 203 -14.98 -0.56 0.54
C GLY A 203 -14.00 -1.36 1.40
N VAL A 204 -12.73 -0.97 1.46
CA VAL A 204 -11.75 -1.56 2.39
C VAL A 204 -11.31 -0.55 3.42
N THR A 205 -11.19 -1.00 4.66
CA THR A 205 -10.69 -0.18 5.77
C THR A 205 -9.22 -0.49 5.99
N LEU A 206 -8.39 0.56 5.92
CA LEU A 206 -6.98 0.50 6.27
C LEU A 206 -6.81 1.00 7.71
N SER A 207 -6.13 0.23 8.54
CA SER A 207 -5.69 0.68 9.88
C SER A 207 -4.19 0.90 9.87
N TRP A 208 -3.78 2.03 10.45
CA TRP A 208 -2.40 2.46 10.53
C TRP A 208 -1.93 2.54 11.98
N GLU A 209 -0.71 2.13 12.23
CA GLU A 209 -0.09 2.13 13.55
C GLU A 209 1.39 2.49 13.44
N SER A 210 1.89 3.33 14.36
CA SER A 210 3.32 3.53 14.58
C SER A 210 3.74 2.71 15.81
N THR A 211 4.87 2.01 15.74
CA THR A 211 5.42 1.26 16.87
C THR A 211 6.03 2.17 17.93
N ASP A 212 6.36 3.43 17.58
CA ASP A 212 6.83 4.46 18.51
C ASP A 212 6.41 5.87 18.05
N GLU A 213 5.27 6.34 18.57
CA GLU A 213 4.73 7.66 18.27
C GLU A 213 5.64 8.82 18.78
N THR A 214 6.61 8.55 19.66
CA THR A 214 7.59 9.56 20.07
C THR A 214 8.64 9.80 18.99
N VAL A 215 8.82 8.87 18.05
CA VAL A 215 9.70 8.98 16.88
C VAL A 215 8.94 9.48 15.66
N ALA A 216 7.84 8.83 15.30
CA ALA A 216 6.98 9.25 14.20
C ALA A 216 5.53 8.85 14.44
N THR A 217 4.59 9.72 14.06
CA THR A 217 3.15 9.44 14.05
C THR A 217 2.66 9.15 12.65
N VAL A 218 1.51 8.46 12.53
CA VAL A 218 0.88 8.18 11.24
C VAL A 218 -0.63 8.44 11.31
N ALA A 219 -1.17 9.09 10.27
CA ALA A 219 -2.61 9.30 10.10
C ALA A 219 -2.98 9.11 8.63
N ASN A 220 -3.83 8.11 8.33
CA ASN A 220 -4.29 7.79 6.97
C ASN A 220 -3.15 7.62 5.95
N GLY A 221 -2.00 7.07 6.39
CA GLY A 221 -0.82 6.88 5.55
C GLY A 221 0.13 8.08 5.47
N GLU A 222 -0.22 9.24 6.04
CA GLU A 222 0.68 10.36 6.19
C GLU A 222 1.49 10.20 7.49
N VAL A 223 2.80 10.05 7.35
CA VAL A 223 3.78 9.95 8.43
C VAL A 223 4.32 11.32 8.75
N THR A 224 4.40 11.66 10.06
CA THR A 224 5.02 12.89 10.57
C THR A 224 6.17 12.53 11.49
N ALA A 225 7.38 13.03 11.20
CA ALA A 225 8.57 12.85 12.01
C ALA A 225 8.53 13.73 13.27
N VAL A 226 8.64 13.13 14.46
CA VAL A 226 8.50 13.81 15.76
C VAL A 226 9.84 14.03 16.44
N ALA A 227 10.66 12.99 16.58
CA ALA A 227 11.98 13.06 17.21
C ALA A 227 12.94 12.03 16.60
N PRO A 228 14.27 12.24 16.74
CA PRO A 228 15.28 11.34 16.19
C PRO A 228 15.15 9.92 16.74
N GLY A 229 15.19 8.92 15.84
CA GLY A 229 15.07 7.51 16.20
C GLY A 229 14.63 6.65 15.01
N VAL A 230 14.30 5.40 15.30
CA VAL A 230 13.76 4.44 14.31
C VAL A 230 12.48 3.85 14.88
N CYS A 231 11.44 3.80 14.06
CA CYS A 231 10.20 3.09 14.36
C CYS A 231 9.64 2.44 13.10
N ASP A 232 8.64 1.58 13.26
CA ASP A 232 7.90 0.99 12.15
C ASP A 232 6.52 1.64 12.05
N VAL A 233 6.10 1.92 10.82
CA VAL A 233 4.72 2.21 10.49
C VAL A 233 4.12 1.00 9.81
N ILE A 234 3.02 0.50 10.39
CA ILE A 234 2.35 -0.72 9.97
C ILE A 234 0.97 -0.36 9.43
N VAL A 235 0.64 -0.87 8.26
CA VAL A 235 -0.72 -0.82 7.71
C VAL A 235 -1.34 -2.20 7.70
N ARG A 236 -2.63 -2.29 8.08
CA ARG A 236 -3.38 -3.55 8.09
C ARG A 236 -4.70 -3.42 7.33
N CYS A 237 -5.06 -4.48 6.63
CA CYS A 237 -6.32 -4.63 5.93
C CYS A 237 -6.70 -6.11 5.84
N GLN A 238 -7.91 -6.48 6.30
CA GLN A 238 -8.45 -7.85 6.22
C GLN A 238 -7.44 -8.94 6.67
N GLY A 239 -6.68 -8.68 7.76
CA GLY A 239 -5.69 -9.62 8.29
C GLY A 239 -4.37 -9.71 7.53
N LYS A 240 -4.17 -8.89 6.51
CA LYS A 240 -2.88 -8.65 5.85
C LYS A 240 -2.19 -7.45 6.47
N GLU A 241 -0.85 -7.44 6.46
CA GLU A 241 -0.08 -6.30 6.94
C GLU A 241 1.13 -6.01 6.05
N ALA A 242 1.55 -4.75 6.05
CA ALA A 242 2.81 -4.30 5.47
C ALA A 242 3.44 -3.25 6.38
N THR A 243 4.77 -3.20 6.37
CA THR A 243 5.55 -2.36 7.27
C THR A 243 6.49 -1.47 6.46
N CYS A 244 6.64 -0.22 6.91
CA CYS A 244 7.67 0.70 6.47
C CYS A 244 8.49 1.14 7.68
N GLU A 245 9.81 0.97 7.62
CA GLU A 245 10.71 1.52 8.63
C GLU A 245 10.91 3.02 8.41
N ILE A 246 10.77 3.79 9.48
CA ILE A 246 10.95 5.24 9.49
C ILE A 246 12.18 5.58 10.34
N ALA A 247 13.20 6.16 9.70
CA ALA A 247 14.38 6.68 10.36
C ALA A 247 14.31 8.21 10.41
N VAL A 248 14.28 8.79 11.61
CA VAL A 248 14.26 10.23 11.81
C VAL A 248 15.64 10.72 12.23
N LEU A 249 16.27 11.54 11.39
CA LEU A 249 17.63 12.05 11.59
C LEU A 249 17.76 12.91 12.85
N LYS A 250 18.92 12.81 13.50
CA LYS A 250 19.35 13.77 14.52
C LYS A 250 20.27 14.81 13.90
N THR A 251 19.77 16.00 13.66
CA THR A 251 20.60 17.15 13.26
C THR A 251 21.22 17.81 14.49
N VAL A 252 22.51 18.04 14.42
CA VAL A 252 23.33 18.71 15.48
C VAL A 252 24.00 19.90 14.87
N SER A 253 23.99 21.04 15.60
CA SER A 253 24.61 22.27 15.16
C SER A 253 25.71 22.71 16.16
N VAL A 254 26.85 23.11 15.62
CA VAL A 254 27.99 23.68 16.38
C VAL A 254 28.52 24.88 15.62
N ASN A 255 28.51 26.08 16.27
CA ASN A 255 29.02 27.32 15.69
C ASN A 255 28.53 27.54 14.23
N ASP A 256 27.22 27.50 14.04
CA ASP A 256 26.53 27.68 12.73
C ASP A 256 26.79 26.59 11.66
N VAL A 257 27.53 25.53 12.00
CA VAL A 257 27.69 24.35 11.15
C VAL A 257 26.80 23.22 11.63
N SER A 258 25.96 22.70 10.75
CA SER A 258 25.05 21.58 11.05
C SER A 258 25.51 20.30 10.34
N PHE A 259 25.34 19.19 11.04
CA PHE A 259 25.55 17.84 10.49
C PHE A 259 24.49 16.88 11.01
N SER A 260 24.23 15.82 10.25
CA SER A 260 23.17 14.86 10.57
C SER A 260 23.74 13.50 10.95
N MET A 261 23.10 12.89 11.94
CA MET A 261 23.35 11.52 12.39
C MET A 261 22.19 10.63 11.98
N MET A 262 22.49 9.53 11.30
CA MET A 262 21.54 8.48 10.91
C MET A 262 21.30 7.56 12.10
N PRO A 263 20.08 7.40 12.59
CA PRO A 263 19.76 6.34 13.53
C PRO A 263 19.76 5.00 12.79
N VAL A 264 20.48 4.04 13.34
CA VAL A 264 20.63 2.68 12.78
C VAL A 264 20.02 1.70 13.77
N ARG A 265 19.00 0.99 13.31
CA ARG A 265 18.41 -0.11 14.09
C ARG A 265 19.45 -1.21 14.28
N GLY A 266 19.62 -1.65 15.50
CA GLY A 266 20.48 -2.79 15.81
C GLY A 266 19.98 -4.09 15.17
N GLY A 267 20.88 -5.04 15.05
CA GLY A 267 20.55 -6.32 14.42
C GLY A 267 21.72 -7.27 14.43
N THR A 268 21.53 -8.45 13.88
CA THR A 268 22.59 -9.46 13.74
C THR A 268 23.00 -9.58 12.28
N PHE A 269 24.29 -9.47 12.00
CA PHE A 269 24.85 -9.61 10.66
C PHE A 269 26.11 -10.48 10.66
N MET A 270 26.54 -10.88 9.47
CA MET A 270 27.79 -11.58 9.25
C MET A 270 28.91 -10.57 8.97
N MET A 271 29.76 -10.31 9.96
CA MET A 271 30.93 -9.43 9.85
C MET A 271 32.08 -10.11 9.12
N GLY A 272 32.78 -9.38 8.26
CA GLY A 272 33.87 -9.90 7.46
C GLY A 272 33.44 -10.38 6.07
N ALA A 273 34.41 -10.92 5.31
CA ALA A 273 34.22 -11.39 3.95
C ALA A 273 33.91 -12.90 3.90
N PRO A 274 32.94 -13.33 3.07
CA PRO A 274 32.70 -14.74 2.78
C PRO A 274 33.97 -15.43 2.26
N LEU A 275 34.13 -16.73 2.54
CA LEU A 275 35.31 -17.51 2.12
C LEU A 275 35.55 -17.45 0.61
N ASN A 276 34.48 -17.44 -0.20
CA ASN A 276 34.51 -17.44 -1.66
C ASN A 276 34.51 -16.03 -2.28
N GLN A 277 34.55 -14.96 -1.48
CA GLN A 277 34.59 -13.59 -2.03
C GLN A 277 35.91 -13.32 -2.73
N THR A 278 35.84 -13.10 -4.04
CA THR A 278 37.02 -12.76 -4.85
C THR A 278 37.62 -11.43 -4.41
N GLY A 279 38.96 -11.39 -4.29
CA GLY A 279 39.70 -10.18 -3.93
C GLY A 279 39.66 -9.81 -2.45
N SER A 280 39.06 -10.63 -1.57
CA SER A 280 39.16 -10.45 -0.13
C SER A 280 40.54 -10.83 0.39
N ASN A 281 40.99 -10.12 1.44
CA ASN A 281 42.25 -10.42 2.13
C ASN A 281 42.03 -11.46 3.28
N VAL A 282 43.12 -12.07 3.74
CA VAL A 282 43.05 -13.02 4.83
C VAL A 282 42.53 -12.39 6.14
N ASN A 283 42.90 -11.13 6.39
CA ASN A 283 42.50 -10.40 7.59
C ASN A 283 41.02 -9.97 7.61
N GLU A 284 40.29 -10.15 6.51
CA GLU A 284 38.83 -9.94 6.44
C GLU A 284 38.06 -11.22 6.85
N LYS A 285 38.76 -12.29 7.23
CA LYS A 285 38.23 -13.63 7.52
C LYS A 285 38.70 -14.12 8.90
N PRO A 286 37.95 -15.06 9.52
CA PRO A 286 36.70 -15.65 9.08
C PRO A 286 35.52 -14.68 9.17
N GLN A 287 34.48 -14.92 8.38
CA GLN A 287 33.16 -14.27 8.55
C GLN A 287 32.54 -14.85 9.83
N HIS A 288 31.97 -13.99 10.68
CA HIS A 288 31.38 -14.40 11.96
C HIS A 288 30.14 -13.55 12.30
N PRO A 289 29.22 -14.08 13.12
CA PRO A 289 28.00 -13.36 13.49
C PRO A 289 28.31 -12.28 14.53
N VAL A 290 27.77 -11.08 14.30
CA VAL A 290 27.84 -9.95 15.24
C VAL A 290 26.44 -9.37 15.43
N SER A 291 26.03 -9.18 16.70
CA SER A 291 24.79 -8.50 17.08
C SER A 291 25.11 -7.12 17.63
N LEU A 292 24.42 -6.12 17.16
CA LEU A 292 24.55 -4.74 17.59
C LEU A 292 23.24 -4.22 18.18
N SER A 293 23.32 -3.38 19.19
CA SER A 293 22.21 -2.54 19.67
C SER A 293 22.07 -1.31 18.77
N ASP A 294 20.95 -0.59 18.89
CA ASP A 294 20.71 0.66 18.19
C ASP A 294 21.82 1.69 18.50
N TYR A 295 22.17 2.46 17.48
CA TYR A 295 23.15 3.53 17.57
C TYR A 295 22.87 4.58 16.49
N MET A 296 23.61 5.70 16.53
CA MET A 296 23.60 6.66 15.43
C MET A 296 25.00 6.75 14.82
N ILE A 297 25.05 6.99 13.51
CA ILE A 297 26.28 7.20 12.75
C ILE A 297 26.16 8.44 11.87
N GLY A 298 27.24 9.15 11.63
CA GLY A 298 27.24 10.31 10.73
C GLY A 298 26.73 9.95 9.34
N VAL A 299 25.81 10.74 8.79
CA VAL A 299 25.32 10.57 7.41
C VAL A 299 26.48 10.69 6.42
N THR A 300 27.47 11.52 6.73
CA THR A 300 28.70 11.73 5.95
C THR A 300 29.93 11.62 6.87
N GLU A 301 31.10 11.64 6.28
CA GLU A 301 32.37 11.90 6.96
C GLU A 301 32.33 13.29 7.62
N VAL A 302 33.17 13.53 8.63
CA VAL A 302 33.36 14.86 9.24
C VAL A 302 33.98 15.80 8.20
N THR A 303 33.28 16.91 7.93
CA THR A 303 33.74 17.90 6.94
C THR A 303 34.80 18.85 7.51
N GLN A 304 35.52 19.53 6.60
CA GLN A 304 36.49 20.55 6.97
C GLN A 304 35.86 21.72 7.74
N GLU A 305 34.62 22.11 7.37
CA GLU A 305 33.92 23.18 8.10
C GLU A 305 33.52 22.74 9.50
N LEU A 306 33.04 21.50 9.69
CA LEU A 306 32.71 20.99 11.02
C LEU A 306 33.97 20.89 11.89
N TRP A 307 35.06 20.35 11.34
CA TRP A 307 36.33 20.31 12.05
C TRP A 307 36.81 21.72 12.46
N HIS A 308 36.73 22.69 11.53
CA HIS A 308 37.11 24.09 11.80
C HIS A 308 36.22 24.71 12.88
N ALA A 309 34.92 24.48 12.85
CA ALA A 309 33.97 25.00 13.83
C ALA A 309 34.28 24.52 15.26
N VAL A 310 34.80 23.29 15.39
CA VAL A 310 35.15 22.71 16.69
C VAL A 310 36.57 23.06 17.13
N MET A 311 37.54 22.97 16.22
CA MET A 311 38.97 23.05 16.56
C MET A 311 39.61 24.41 16.25
N GLY A 312 38.93 25.30 15.55
CA GLY A 312 39.44 26.61 15.15
C GLY A 312 40.48 26.60 14.02
N HIS A 313 40.80 25.44 13.46
CA HIS A 313 41.74 25.29 12.36
C HIS A 313 41.40 24.05 11.48
N THR A 314 41.94 23.99 10.26
CA THR A 314 41.75 22.86 9.35
C THR A 314 43.10 22.26 9.02
N PRO A 315 43.35 20.94 9.31
CA PRO A 315 44.67 20.31 9.13
C PRO A 315 44.92 19.85 7.67
N GLY A 316 43.94 19.61 6.87
CA GLY A 316 43.99 18.93 5.60
C GLY A 316 45.02 19.37 4.57
N HIS A 317 45.30 18.50 3.60
CA HIS A 317 46.07 18.77 2.38
C HIS A 317 45.24 19.58 1.38
N PHE A 318 43.99 19.12 1.10
CA PHE A 318 43.04 19.73 0.17
C PHE A 318 42.24 20.84 0.86
N LYS A 319 42.87 21.96 1.17
CA LYS A 319 42.26 23.08 1.94
C LYS A 319 41.34 23.96 1.09
N GLY A 320 40.47 24.71 1.75
CA GLY A 320 39.59 25.71 1.11
C GLY A 320 38.31 25.15 0.52
N HIS A 321 37.97 23.93 0.86
CA HIS A 321 36.75 23.25 0.43
C HIS A 321 35.94 22.81 1.67
N PRO A 322 35.05 23.65 2.20
CA PRO A 322 34.40 23.43 3.49
C PRO A 322 33.60 22.11 3.54
N LYS A 323 33.02 21.70 2.44
CA LYS A 323 32.19 20.47 2.35
C LYS A 323 32.99 19.20 2.05
N ARG A 324 34.28 19.27 1.75
CA ARG A 324 35.13 18.07 1.65
C ARG A 324 35.35 17.48 3.04
N PRO A 325 35.61 16.16 3.16
CA PRO A 325 36.01 15.58 4.43
C PRO A 325 37.27 16.21 4.95
N VAL A 326 37.41 16.33 6.27
CA VAL A 326 38.67 16.59 6.87
C VAL A 326 39.59 15.39 6.65
N GLU A 327 40.83 15.65 6.23
CA GLU A 327 41.85 14.63 6.10
C GLU A 327 43.17 15.05 6.74
N ASN A 328 44.15 14.20 6.70
CA ASN A 328 45.45 14.39 7.37
C ASN A 328 45.31 14.49 8.90
N VAL A 329 44.42 13.66 9.44
CA VAL A 329 44.15 13.52 10.87
C VAL A 329 44.53 12.12 11.34
N SER A 330 45.25 12.05 12.45
CA SER A 330 45.59 10.82 13.14
C SER A 330 44.42 10.35 14.04
N TRP A 331 44.46 9.13 14.52
CA TRP A 331 43.48 8.62 15.48
C TRP A 331 43.42 9.49 16.73
N THR A 332 44.60 9.93 17.22
CA THR A 332 44.69 10.84 18.39
C THR A 332 44.17 12.24 18.11
N ASP A 333 44.31 12.75 16.89
CA ASP A 333 43.69 14.03 16.50
C ASP A 333 42.15 13.90 16.49
N CYS A 334 41.60 12.76 16.02
CA CYS A 334 40.17 12.46 16.05
C CYS A 334 39.62 12.41 17.49
N GLU A 335 40.30 11.75 18.41
CA GLU A 335 39.91 11.73 19.83
C GLU A 335 39.86 13.13 20.43
N ALA A 336 40.86 13.98 20.12
CA ALA A 336 40.90 15.38 20.59
C ALA A 336 39.72 16.19 20.01
N PHE A 337 39.38 16.01 18.72
CA PHE A 337 38.22 16.60 18.06
C PHE A 337 36.92 16.16 18.74
N ILE A 338 36.73 14.85 18.94
CA ILE A 338 35.52 14.28 19.55
C ILE A 338 35.34 14.79 20.97
N LYS A 339 36.43 14.87 21.75
CA LYS A 339 36.38 15.43 23.09
C LYS A 339 35.90 16.90 23.08
N ALA A 340 36.44 17.74 22.20
CA ALA A 340 36.02 19.13 22.07
C ALA A 340 34.57 19.26 21.57
N LEU A 341 34.17 18.42 20.63
CA LEU A 341 32.77 18.34 20.13
C LEU A 341 31.79 17.98 21.26
N ASN A 342 32.14 16.99 22.09
CA ASN A 342 31.33 16.58 23.24
C ASN A 342 31.20 17.69 24.29
N GLU A 343 32.28 18.42 24.55
CA GLU A 343 32.27 19.61 25.44
C GLU A 343 31.34 20.70 24.91
N LEU A 344 31.31 20.96 23.59
CA LEU A 344 30.48 21.97 22.97
C LEU A 344 29.00 21.59 22.90
N THR A 345 28.70 20.32 22.66
CA THR A 345 27.33 19.85 22.39
C THR A 345 26.64 19.26 23.62
N GLY A 346 27.42 18.82 24.63
CA GLY A 346 26.91 18.05 25.76
C GLY A 346 26.49 16.63 25.39
N LEU A 347 26.76 16.19 24.14
CA LEU A 347 26.49 14.85 23.64
C LEU A 347 27.68 13.91 23.84
N ASN A 348 27.51 12.61 23.59
CA ASN A 348 28.57 11.62 23.81
C ASN A 348 28.99 10.96 22.49
N PHE A 349 29.52 11.73 21.57
CA PHE A 349 30.09 11.23 20.33
C PHE A 349 31.33 10.37 20.56
N SER A 350 31.57 9.46 19.65
CA SER A 350 32.76 8.61 19.57
C SER A 350 33.11 8.34 18.11
N LEU A 351 34.25 7.68 17.86
CA LEU A 351 34.43 6.94 16.61
C LEU A 351 33.51 5.71 16.63
N PRO A 352 32.99 5.27 15.48
CA PRO A 352 32.26 4.00 15.41
C PRO A 352 33.16 2.84 15.80
N THR A 353 32.62 1.80 16.40
CA THR A 353 33.32 0.52 16.45
C THR A 353 33.46 -0.03 15.03
N GLU A 354 34.43 -0.90 14.80
CA GLU A 354 34.63 -1.55 13.51
C GLU A 354 33.36 -2.29 13.05
N ALA A 355 32.65 -2.93 13.99
CA ALA A 355 31.40 -3.63 13.72
C ALA A 355 30.24 -2.69 13.36
N GLN A 356 30.10 -1.57 14.07
CA GLN A 356 29.10 -0.53 13.73
C GLN A 356 29.36 0.04 12.35
N TRP A 357 30.63 0.34 12.05
CA TRP A 357 31.01 0.84 10.73
C TRP A 357 30.64 -0.13 9.61
N GLU A 358 31.00 -1.44 9.75
CA GLU A 358 30.73 -2.43 8.73
C GLU A 358 29.23 -2.72 8.57
N TYR A 359 28.48 -2.76 9.68
CA TYR A 359 27.03 -2.95 9.65
C TYR A 359 26.33 -1.82 8.90
N ALA A 360 26.68 -0.58 9.24
CA ALA A 360 26.14 0.60 8.54
C ALA A 360 26.55 0.62 7.07
N ALA A 361 27.81 0.29 6.73
CA ALA A 361 28.30 0.25 5.35
C ALA A 361 27.60 -0.82 4.50
N LYS A 362 27.21 -1.94 5.12
CA LYS A 362 26.42 -3.01 4.48
C LYS A 362 24.94 -2.68 4.32
N GLY A 363 24.46 -1.55 4.85
CA GLY A 363 23.06 -1.16 4.77
C GLY A 363 22.21 -1.62 5.95
N GLY A 364 22.81 -2.01 7.08
CA GLY A 364 22.09 -2.42 8.28
C GLY A 364 21.15 -3.60 8.04
N ASP A 365 19.93 -3.50 8.51
CA ASP A 365 18.84 -4.45 8.28
C ASP A 365 18.21 -4.31 6.87
N GLN A 366 18.46 -3.19 6.16
CA GLN A 366 18.08 -2.95 4.77
C GLN A 366 19.08 -3.54 3.76
N SER A 367 20.11 -4.28 4.23
CA SER A 367 21.24 -4.76 3.44
C SER A 367 20.82 -5.61 2.25
N LYS A 368 21.35 -5.30 1.08
CA LYS A 368 21.22 -6.07 -0.17
C LYS A 368 22.45 -6.94 -0.46
N GLY A 369 23.42 -6.96 0.45
CA GLY A 369 24.62 -7.79 0.34
C GLY A 369 25.64 -7.32 -0.70
N TYR A 370 25.66 -6.04 -1.04
CA TYR A 370 26.58 -5.47 -2.02
C TYR A 370 28.05 -5.49 -1.58
N LEU A 371 28.97 -5.48 -2.55
CA LEU A 371 30.42 -5.44 -2.32
C LEU A 371 30.92 -4.08 -1.80
N CYS A 372 30.34 -2.98 -2.31
CA CYS A 372 30.57 -1.61 -1.86
C CYS A 372 29.29 -1.09 -1.21
N ALA A 373 29.36 -0.05 -0.44
CA ALA A 373 28.20 0.54 0.21
C ALA A 373 27.19 1.06 -0.85
N GLY A 374 26.06 0.36 -0.96
CA GLY A 374 24.94 0.67 -1.86
C GLY A 374 25.06 0.12 -3.29
N SER A 375 26.13 -0.63 -3.66
CA SER A 375 26.24 -1.20 -5.00
C SER A 375 27.36 -2.25 -5.13
N ASP A 376 27.18 -3.22 -6.03
CA ASP A 376 28.29 -4.08 -6.51
C ASP A 376 29.25 -3.36 -7.45
N SER A 377 28.79 -2.27 -8.07
CA SER A 377 29.63 -1.40 -8.90
C SER A 377 30.13 -0.21 -8.09
N ILE A 378 31.45 -0.03 -7.98
CA ILE A 378 32.07 1.01 -7.18
C ILE A 378 31.81 2.44 -7.74
N LYS A 379 31.77 2.60 -9.06
CA LYS A 379 31.76 3.92 -9.71
C LYS A 379 30.63 4.86 -9.30
N PRO A 380 29.36 4.40 -9.12
CA PRO A 380 28.27 5.27 -8.71
C PRO A 380 28.31 5.66 -7.23
N VAL A 381 29.04 4.93 -6.37
CA VAL A 381 28.98 5.04 -4.90
C VAL A 381 30.28 5.51 -4.27
N ALA A 382 31.39 5.64 -5.05
CA ALA A 382 32.70 5.96 -4.49
C ALA A 382 33.50 6.97 -5.31
N TRP A 383 34.24 7.83 -4.60
CA TRP A 383 35.41 8.51 -5.10
C TRP A 383 36.64 7.69 -4.73
N TYR A 384 37.39 7.19 -5.73
CA TYR A 384 38.49 6.26 -5.55
C TYR A 384 39.55 6.47 -6.63
N TYR A 385 40.66 5.73 -6.60
CA TYR A 385 41.82 5.89 -7.47
C TYR A 385 41.47 6.21 -8.93
N THR A 386 40.55 5.49 -9.56
CA THR A 386 40.29 5.62 -11.00
C THR A 386 39.60 6.92 -11.40
N ASN A 387 38.75 7.49 -10.54
CA ASN A 387 37.96 8.71 -10.79
C ASN A 387 38.40 9.91 -9.96
N SER A 388 39.50 9.77 -9.20
CA SER A 388 40.08 10.84 -8.38
C SER A 388 41.60 10.93 -8.57
N SER A 389 42.40 9.98 -8.12
CA SER A 389 43.87 10.06 -8.19
C SER A 389 44.43 9.85 -9.57
N ALA A 390 43.89 8.89 -10.34
CA ALA A 390 44.41 8.54 -11.68
C ALA A 390 44.12 9.59 -12.74
N VAL A 391 43.28 10.60 -12.45
CA VAL A 391 42.97 11.68 -13.37
C VAL A 391 44.14 12.69 -13.48
N GLY A 392 45.05 12.70 -12.47
CA GLY A 392 46.23 13.57 -12.40
C GLY A 392 45.98 14.88 -11.62
N GLU A 393 47.03 15.43 -11.05
CA GLU A 393 46.98 16.56 -10.09
C GLU A 393 46.37 17.84 -10.68
N ASP A 394 46.46 18.04 -11.99
CA ASP A 394 45.90 19.21 -12.69
C ASP A 394 44.42 19.08 -13.00
N HIS A 395 43.80 17.89 -12.73
CA HIS A 395 42.39 17.66 -13.00
C HIS A 395 41.50 18.14 -11.84
N PRO A 396 40.32 18.74 -12.10
CA PRO A 396 39.41 19.20 -11.04
C PRO A 396 38.98 18.10 -10.08
N ASP A 397 38.93 16.86 -10.55
CA ASP A 397 38.54 15.70 -9.73
C ASP A 397 39.72 15.03 -9.00
N TYR A 398 40.93 15.67 -8.98
CA TYR A 398 42.05 15.14 -8.23
C TYR A 398 41.90 15.44 -6.75
N GLY A 399 41.96 14.41 -5.90
CA GLY A 399 41.87 14.53 -4.43
C GLY A 399 40.56 14.08 -3.83
N THR A 400 40.31 14.55 -2.62
CA THR A 400 39.00 14.36 -1.93
C THR A 400 37.90 15.19 -2.59
N HIS A 401 36.65 14.81 -2.40
CA HIS A 401 35.49 15.48 -2.97
C HIS A 401 34.53 15.90 -1.87
N ASP A 402 33.65 16.84 -2.16
CA ASP A 402 32.57 17.20 -1.26
C ASP A 402 31.77 15.96 -0.89
N VAL A 403 31.43 15.82 0.38
CA VAL A 403 30.66 14.68 0.89
C VAL A 403 29.27 14.61 0.22
N ALA A 404 28.68 13.43 0.18
CA ALA A 404 27.34 13.17 -0.38
C ALA A 404 27.20 13.49 -1.88
N THR A 405 28.29 13.48 -2.64
CA THR A 405 28.23 13.69 -4.12
C THR A 405 28.14 12.38 -4.92
N LYS A 406 28.26 11.24 -4.28
CA LYS A 406 27.97 9.91 -4.83
C LYS A 406 26.63 9.40 -4.28
N LYS A 407 26.15 8.26 -4.81
CA LYS A 407 24.93 7.64 -4.29
C LYS A 407 25.16 7.07 -2.90
N PRO A 408 24.19 7.22 -2.00
CA PRO A 408 24.27 6.60 -0.68
C PRO A 408 24.05 5.08 -0.74
N ASN A 409 24.24 4.43 0.40
CA ASN A 409 23.82 3.05 0.61
C ASN A 409 22.32 2.96 0.95
N GLU A 410 21.85 1.77 1.32
CA GLU A 410 20.45 1.46 1.62
C GLU A 410 19.91 2.29 2.80
N LEU A 411 20.76 2.63 3.77
CA LEU A 411 20.43 3.49 4.93
C LEU A 411 20.56 4.99 4.63
N GLN A 412 20.75 5.40 3.36
CA GLN A 412 21.00 6.80 2.98
C GLN A 412 22.28 7.39 3.63
N ILE A 413 23.29 6.56 3.91
CA ILE A 413 24.61 6.96 4.41
C ILE A 413 25.55 7.05 3.21
N TYR A 414 26.28 8.16 3.12
CA TYR A 414 27.15 8.50 1.99
C TYR A 414 28.61 8.17 2.28
N ASP A 415 29.38 7.96 1.23
CA ASP A 415 30.83 7.88 1.21
C ASP A 415 31.45 6.77 2.09
N MET A 416 30.64 5.75 2.47
CA MET A 416 31.14 4.54 3.17
C MET A 416 32.05 3.68 2.27
N SER A 417 32.25 4.07 1.01
CA SER A 417 33.23 3.50 0.06
C SER A 417 33.95 4.62 -0.62
N GLY A 418 35.25 4.77 -0.43
CA GLY A 418 36.11 5.81 -1.02
C GLY A 418 36.13 7.13 -0.25
N ASN A 419 36.49 8.21 -0.89
CA ASN A 419 36.72 9.56 -0.40
C ASN A 419 37.86 9.61 0.63
N VAL A 420 37.62 9.34 1.92
CA VAL A 420 38.69 9.14 2.90
C VAL A 420 38.55 7.84 3.67
N ASN A 421 39.66 7.26 4.10
CA ASN A 421 39.65 6.17 5.07
C ASN A 421 39.15 6.71 6.42
N GLU A 422 38.31 5.94 7.09
CA GLU A 422 37.67 6.34 8.34
C GLU A 422 38.22 5.53 9.52
N TRP A 423 38.69 6.24 10.56
CA TRP A 423 39.15 5.61 11.78
C TRP A 423 38.01 4.99 12.57
N CYS A 424 38.24 3.75 13.09
CA CYS A 424 37.38 3.10 14.08
C CYS A 424 37.98 3.15 15.48
N SER A 425 37.15 2.99 16.49
CA SER A 425 37.58 2.99 17.90
C SER A 425 38.43 1.78 18.28
N ASP A 426 38.26 0.69 17.55
CA ASP A 426 38.81 -0.63 17.87
C ASP A 426 40.33 -0.71 17.68
N TRP A 427 41.00 -1.36 18.63
CA TRP A 427 42.32 -1.92 18.34
C TRP A 427 42.22 -3.09 17.37
N TYR A 428 43.11 -3.11 16.39
CA TYR A 428 43.11 -4.15 15.36
C TYR A 428 43.48 -5.54 15.97
N SER A 429 42.65 -6.52 15.69
CA SER A 429 42.90 -7.94 15.97
C SER A 429 42.40 -8.83 14.81
N ALA A 430 42.87 -10.06 14.78
CA ALA A 430 42.32 -11.07 13.89
C ALA A 430 40.89 -11.39 14.28
N TYR A 431 40.04 -11.68 13.29
CA TYR A 431 38.69 -12.18 13.53
C TYR A 431 38.73 -13.63 14.06
N THR A 432 37.72 -13.98 14.87
CA THR A 432 37.43 -15.35 15.31
C THR A 432 36.11 -15.81 14.71
N GLU A 433 35.77 -17.07 14.77
CA GLU A 433 34.49 -17.62 14.31
C GLU A 433 33.35 -17.40 15.33
N ASP A 434 33.71 -16.97 16.55
CA ASP A 434 32.76 -16.80 17.65
C ASP A 434 31.80 -15.69 17.42
N ALA A 435 30.52 -15.90 17.79
CA ALA A 435 29.51 -14.86 17.81
C ALA A 435 29.83 -13.77 18.84
N GLN A 436 29.64 -12.52 18.48
CA GLN A 436 29.95 -11.35 19.32
C GLN A 436 28.73 -10.44 19.47
N THR A 437 28.65 -9.73 20.60
CA THR A 437 27.61 -8.73 20.86
C THR A 437 28.26 -7.41 21.24
N ASN A 438 27.95 -6.36 20.48
CA ASN A 438 28.52 -5.01 20.63
C ASN A 438 30.05 -5.03 20.80
N PRO A 439 30.81 -5.68 19.90
CA PRO A 439 32.26 -5.76 20.07
C PRO A 439 32.92 -4.38 19.96
N THR A 440 33.94 -4.15 20.76
CA THR A 440 34.74 -2.92 20.80
C THR A 440 36.22 -3.18 20.53
N GLY A 441 36.54 -4.40 20.04
CA GLY A 441 37.90 -4.85 19.88
C GLY A 441 38.61 -5.18 21.21
N PRO A 442 39.89 -5.56 21.20
CA PRO A 442 40.65 -5.82 22.41
C PRO A 442 40.93 -4.52 23.18
N ALA A 443 41.11 -4.62 24.50
CA ALA A 443 41.35 -3.47 25.38
C ALA A 443 42.67 -2.71 25.07
N ILE A 444 43.66 -3.39 24.53
CA ILE A 444 44.98 -2.84 24.15
C ILE A 444 45.42 -3.40 22.78
N GLY A 445 46.22 -2.65 22.06
CA GLY A 445 46.78 -3.05 20.78
C GLY A 445 47.88 -2.13 20.30
N ASN A 446 48.46 -2.44 19.15
CA ASN A 446 49.51 -1.62 18.53
C ASN A 446 48.98 -0.71 17.39
N TYR A 447 47.86 -1.12 16.79
CA TYR A 447 47.28 -0.46 15.62
C TYR A 447 45.78 -0.31 15.80
N LYS A 448 45.24 0.78 15.30
CA LYS A 448 43.80 1.02 15.18
C LYS A 448 43.32 0.55 13.82
N VAL A 449 42.03 0.27 13.73
CA VAL A 449 41.36 -0.09 12.47
C VAL A 449 40.99 1.15 11.69
N PHE A 450 41.17 1.15 10.37
CA PHE A 450 40.46 2.04 9.48
C PHE A 450 39.73 1.28 8.36
N ARG A 451 38.72 1.90 7.79
CA ARG A 451 37.76 1.32 6.88
C ARG A 451 37.46 2.26 5.71
N GLY A 452 36.73 1.76 4.69
CA GLY A 452 36.13 2.54 3.61
C GLY A 452 37.02 2.68 2.36
N GLY A 453 38.32 2.72 2.50
CA GLY A 453 39.22 3.13 1.41
C GLY A 453 39.15 4.64 1.15
N SER A 454 39.92 5.15 0.23
CA SER A 454 40.08 6.58 -0.03
C SER A 454 40.04 6.94 -1.50
N TRP A 455 40.06 8.25 -1.79
CA TRP A 455 40.19 8.83 -3.13
C TRP A 455 41.40 8.30 -3.93
N ASN A 456 42.43 7.82 -3.24
CA ASN A 456 43.66 7.28 -3.83
C ASN A 456 43.77 5.75 -3.77
N ASP A 457 42.77 5.07 -3.21
CA ASP A 457 42.74 3.61 -3.10
C ASP A 457 42.10 2.94 -4.31
N LYS A 458 42.59 1.73 -4.64
CA LYS A 458 41.97 0.89 -5.69
C LYS A 458 40.65 0.33 -5.21
N ALA A 459 39.75 0.02 -6.15
CA ALA A 459 38.42 -0.52 -5.88
C ALA A 459 38.37 -1.67 -4.83
N LYS A 460 39.40 -2.53 -4.79
CA LYS A 460 39.48 -3.63 -3.84
C LYS A 460 39.55 -3.18 -2.37
N SER A 461 40.08 -1.98 -2.13
CA SER A 461 40.21 -1.39 -0.77
C SER A 461 38.95 -0.60 -0.34
N CYS A 462 38.04 -0.32 -1.28
CA CYS A 462 36.78 0.40 -1.00
C CYS A 462 35.58 -0.55 -0.76
N ARG A 463 35.82 -1.86 -0.60
CA ARG A 463 34.78 -2.84 -0.26
C ARG A 463 34.37 -2.71 1.20
N VAL A 464 33.09 -2.95 1.48
CA VAL A 464 32.53 -2.85 2.86
C VAL A 464 33.25 -3.73 3.88
N CYS A 465 33.81 -4.87 3.43
CA CYS A 465 34.57 -5.79 4.31
C CYS A 465 36.06 -5.44 4.44
N PHE A 466 36.58 -4.52 3.61
CA PHE A 466 38.01 -4.18 3.65
C PHE A 466 38.38 -3.54 4.98
N ARG A 467 39.48 -3.98 5.58
CA ARG A 467 40.01 -3.46 6.86
C ARG A 467 41.52 -3.38 6.81
N TYR A 468 42.08 -2.39 7.51
CA TYR A 468 43.52 -2.23 7.55
C TYR A 468 43.98 -1.73 8.93
N PRO A 469 45.11 -2.25 9.48
CA PRO A 469 45.70 -1.78 10.71
C PRO A 469 46.58 -0.55 10.44
N GLN A 470 46.52 0.46 11.33
CA GLN A 470 47.39 1.63 11.21
C GLN A 470 47.80 2.17 12.58
N ALA A 471 49.00 2.74 12.70
CA ALA A 471 49.50 3.35 13.91
C ALA A 471 48.64 4.57 14.33
N VAL A 472 48.38 4.75 15.60
CA VAL A 472 47.54 5.82 16.17
C VAL A 472 48.00 7.24 15.81
N THR A 473 49.29 7.42 15.49
CA THR A 473 49.88 8.70 15.09
C THR A 473 50.00 8.91 13.58
N PHE A 474 49.65 7.88 12.80
CA PHE A 474 49.70 7.95 11.34
C PHE A 474 48.63 8.92 10.81
N LYS A 475 49.01 9.74 9.84
CA LYS A 475 48.11 10.62 9.13
C LYS A 475 48.69 10.96 7.74
N ASN A 476 47.82 11.09 6.79
CA ASN A 476 48.09 11.61 5.45
C ASN A 476 46.79 12.14 4.83
N ASP A 477 46.81 12.54 3.57
CA ASP A 477 45.70 13.09 2.81
C ASP A 477 44.58 12.09 2.45
N GLN A 478 44.62 10.88 3.01
CA GLN A 478 43.65 9.81 2.83
C GLN A 478 42.90 9.46 4.12
N GLN A 479 43.35 9.95 5.30
CA GLN A 479 42.74 9.60 6.59
C GLN A 479 41.84 10.71 7.12
N GLY A 480 40.59 10.38 7.34
CA GLY A 480 39.54 11.18 7.98
C GLY A 480 38.80 10.38 9.07
N LEU A 481 37.60 10.78 9.35
CA LEU A 481 36.75 10.13 10.37
C LEU A 481 35.28 10.33 10.07
N ARG A 482 34.49 9.45 10.67
CA ARG A 482 33.02 9.54 10.80
C ARG A 482 32.66 9.45 12.28
N LEU A 483 31.58 10.11 12.68
CA LEU A 483 31.09 10.10 14.05
C LEU A 483 30.12 8.95 14.30
N ALA A 484 30.08 8.46 15.52
CA ALA A 484 29.02 7.64 16.07
C ALA A 484 28.48 8.25 17.38
N LEU A 485 27.25 7.88 17.75
CA LEU A 485 26.58 8.31 18.97
C LEU A 485 25.79 7.13 19.55
N TYR A 486 26.06 6.78 20.81
CA TYR A 486 25.53 5.55 21.44
C TYR A 486 24.17 5.70 22.12
N SER A 487 23.60 6.89 22.24
CA SER A 487 22.33 7.09 22.93
C SER A 487 21.37 7.88 22.04
N ILE A 488 20.25 7.25 21.73
CA ILE A 488 19.12 7.92 21.04
C ILE A 488 18.41 8.87 22.02
N ASN A 489 18.47 8.56 23.33
CA ASN A 489 17.76 9.28 24.39
C ASN A 489 18.74 9.97 25.35
N LYS A 490 19.05 11.22 25.10
CA LYS A 490 19.29 12.26 26.11
C LYS A 490 19.01 13.62 25.53
#